data_7025a8862e1c1f4986e115a971411359
#
_entry.id   7025a8862e1c1f4986e115a971411359
#
_cell.length_a   1.000
_cell.length_b   1.000
_cell.length_c   1.000
_cell.angle_alpha   90.00
_cell.angle_beta   90.00
_cell.angle_gamma   90.00
#
_symmetry.space_group_name_H-M   'P 1'
#
loop_
_entity.id
_entity.type
_entity.pdbx_description
1 polymer ?
#
loop_
_entity_poly.entity_id
_entity_poly.type
_entity_poly.pdbx_seq_one_letter_code
_entity_poly.pdbx_strand_id
1 'polypeptide(L)' 'MPNLTTKELSFLKEQLKGEQAEVAQYNLMAEQCQDAQLKSKLAGIASRHQNHYDTLYQFLQN' A
#
# COMPACT_ATOMS: atom_id res chain seq x y z
N MET A 1 22.18 1.24 0.35
CA MET A 1 21.05 1.33 -0.58
C MET A 1 21.54 1.59 -1.99
N PRO A 2 20.94 0.94 -2.97
CA PRO A 2 21.29 1.20 -4.36
C PRO A 2 20.89 2.61 -4.77
N ASN A 3 21.67 3.16 -5.68
CA ASN A 3 21.34 4.45 -6.26
C ASN A 3 20.25 4.23 -7.32
N LEU A 4 19.13 4.90 -7.15
CA LEU A 4 18.04 4.82 -8.09
C LEU A 4 18.21 5.85 -9.20
N THR A 5 17.86 5.46 -10.43
CA THR A 5 17.78 6.43 -11.53
C THR A 5 16.60 7.36 -11.27
N THR A 6 16.59 8.49 -11.96
CA THR A 6 15.45 9.42 -11.88
C THR A 6 14.14 8.74 -12.27
N LYS A 7 14.19 7.90 -13.30
CA LYS A 7 13.02 7.16 -13.77
C LYS A 7 12.54 6.15 -12.74
N GLU A 8 13.47 5.41 -12.14
CA GLU A 8 13.15 4.43 -11.10
C GLU A 8 12.55 5.12 -9.88
N LEU A 9 13.11 6.26 -9.49
CA LEU A 9 12.57 7.04 -8.38
C LEU A 9 11.15 7.51 -8.68
N SER A 10 10.89 7.94 -9.91
CA SER A 10 9.55 8.34 -10.34
C SER A 10 8.57 7.16 -10.25
N PHE A 11 8.97 5.98 -10.73
CA PHE A 11 8.14 4.76 -10.63
C PHE A 11 7.83 4.44 -9.17
N LEU A 12 8.84 4.52 -8.32
CA LEU A 12 8.71 4.21 -6.90
C LEU A 12 7.69 5.14 -6.23
N LYS A 13 7.80 6.44 -6.50
CA LYS A 13 6.88 7.42 -5.92
C LYS A 13 5.44 7.18 -6.36
N GLU A 14 5.24 6.84 -7.63
CA GLU A 14 3.90 6.54 -8.14
C GLU A 14 3.32 5.29 -7.48
N GLN A 15 4.13 4.25 -7.32
CA GLN A 15 3.67 3.03 -6.68
C GLN A 15 3.36 3.24 -5.20
N LEU A 16 4.16 4.04 -4.51
CA LEU A 16 3.89 4.35 -3.11
C LEU A 16 2.55 5.08 -2.95
N LYS A 17 2.26 6.03 -3.84
CA LYS A 17 0.97 6.72 -3.84
C LYS A 17 -0.18 5.74 -4.08
N GLY A 18 -0.01 4.83 -5.04
CA GLY A 18 -1.03 3.84 -5.36
C GLY A 18 -1.30 2.90 -4.19
N GLU A 19 -0.26 2.40 -3.54
CA GLU A 19 -0.42 1.51 -2.39
C GLU A 19 -1.10 2.24 -1.23
N GLN A 20 -0.72 3.48 -0.98
CA GLN A 20 -1.32 4.27 0.09
C GLN A 20 -2.81 4.50 -0.16
N ALA A 21 -3.19 4.79 -1.40
CA ALA A 21 -4.59 4.95 -1.77
C ALA A 21 -5.38 3.65 -1.56
N GLU A 22 -4.79 2.50 -1.92
CA GLU A 22 -5.44 1.21 -1.74
C GLU A 22 -5.61 0.86 -0.26
N VAL A 23 -4.62 1.16 0.58
CA VAL A 23 -4.74 0.96 2.03
C VAL A 23 -5.95 1.73 2.56
N ALA A 24 -6.05 3.00 2.21
CA ALA A 24 -7.14 3.86 2.67
C ALA A 24 -8.50 3.35 2.18
N GLN A 25 -8.58 2.97 0.91
CA GLN A 25 -9.83 2.51 0.31
C GLN A 25 -10.31 1.20 0.92
N TYR A 26 -9.43 0.21 1.06
CA TYR A 26 -9.83 -1.08 1.62
C TYR A 26 -10.18 -0.97 3.10
N ASN A 27 -9.47 -0.12 3.85
CA ASN A 27 -9.83 0.12 5.25
C ASN A 27 -11.22 0.77 5.36
N LEU A 28 -11.52 1.73 4.50
CA LEU A 28 -12.83 2.37 4.49
C LEU A 28 -13.93 1.38 4.16
N MET A 29 -13.73 0.56 3.13
CA MET A 29 -14.71 -0.47 2.77
C MET A 29 -14.92 -1.46 3.90
N ALA A 30 -13.84 -1.90 4.55
CA ALA A 30 -13.93 -2.83 5.68
C ALA A 30 -14.74 -2.21 6.82
N GLU A 31 -14.48 -0.93 7.11
CA GLU A 31 -15.17 -0.21 8.18
C GLU A 31 -16.67 -0.11 7.94
N GLN A 32 -17.08 0.06 6.67
CA GLN A 32 -18.48 0.19 6.29
C GLN A 32 -19.17 -1.15 6.05
N CYS A 33 -18.42 -2.24 6.04
CA CYS A 33 -18.95 -3.55 5.74
C CYS A 33 -19.61 -4.18 6.95
N GLN A 34 -20.83 -4.74 6.78
CA GLN A 34 -21.53 -5.39 7.87
C GLN A 34 -21.27 -6.89 7.93
N ASP A 35 -20.96 -7.51 6.80
CA ASP A 35 -20.63 -8.93 6.77
C ASP A 35 -19.26 -9.15 7.38
N ALA A 36 -19.19 -9.99 8.42
CA ALA A 36 -17.97 -10.18 9.18
C ALA A 36 -16.84 -10.82 8.36
N GLN A 37 -17.20 -11.77 7.48
CA GLN A 37 -16.20 -12.45 6.66
C GLN A 37 -15.64 -11.50 5.61
N LEU A 38 -16.51 -10.74 4.95
CA LEU A 38 -16.08 -9.78 3.95
C LEU A 38 -15.23 -8.68 4.58
N LYS A 39 -15.67 -8.17 5.74
CA LYS A 39 -14.89 -7.17 6.49
C LYS A 39 -13.46 -7.66 6.75
N SER A 40 -13.32 -8.90 7.21
CA SER A 40 -12.03 -9.49 7.49
C SER A 40 -11.16 -9.60 6.23
N LYS A 41 -11.77 -10.00 5.12
CA LYS A 41 -11.04 -10.10 3.85
C LYS A 41 -10.56 -8.75 3.34
N LEU A 42 -11.42 -7.74 3.43
CA LEU A 42 -11.07 -6.39 2.99
C LEU A 42 -9.95 -5.81 3.86
N ALA A 43 -10.03 -6.01 5.17
CA ALA A 43 -8.97 -5.57 6.08
C ALA A 43 -7.65 -6.28 5.79
N GLY A 44 -7.71 -7.57 5.44
CA GLY A 44 -6.53 -8.33 5.06
C GLY A 44 -5.86 -7.79 3.79
N ILE A 45 -6.67 -7.37 2.82
CA ILE A 45 -6.13 -6.77 1.59
C ILE A 45 -5.47 -5.42 1.90
N ALA A 46 -6.10 -4.62 2.78
CA ALA A 46 -5.49 -3.36 3.22
C ALA A 46 -4.10 -3.60 3.83
N SER A 47 -3.98 -4.64 4.67
CA SER A 47 -2.71 -4.99 5.30
C SER A 47 -1.65 -5.38 4.27
N ARG A 48 -2.04 -6.10 3.21
CA ARG A 48 -1.10 -6.46 2.14
C ARG A 48 -0.59 -5.23 1.41
N HIS A 49 -1.47 -4.28 1.12
CA HIS A 49 -1.05 -3.04 0.48
C HIS A 49 -0.14 -2.22 1.38
N GLN A 50 -0.39 -2.24 2.70
CA GLN A 50 0.50 -1.58 3.65
C GLN A 50 1.88 -2.25 3.65
N ASN A 51 1.93 -3.57 3.57
CA ASN A 51 3.21 -4.29 3.50
C ASN A 51 3.95 -3.96 2.20
N HIS A 52 3.24 -3.84 1.09
CA HIS A 52 3.85 -3.42 -0.18
C HIS A 52 4.43 -2.02 -0.06
N TYR A 53 3.67 -1.11 0.55
CA TYR A 53 4.14 0.25 0.78
C TYR A 53 5.43 0.25 1.59
N ASP A 54 5.44 -0.49 2.70
CA ASP A 54 6.61 -0.55 3.58
C ASP A 54 7.83 -1.10 2.86
N THR A 55 7.64 -2.14 2.05
CA THR A 55 8.71 -2.76 1.28
C THR A 55 9.31 -1.76 0.28
N LEU A 56 8.44 -1.06 -0.45
CA LEU A 56 8.88 -0.08 -1.44
C LEU A 56 9.53 1.13 -0.78
N TYR A 57 9.00 1.55 0.35
CA TYR A 57 9.51 2.72 1.07
C TYR A 57 10.96 2.54 1.49
N GLN A 58 11.38 1.31 1.75
CA GLN A 58 12.76 1.03 2.14
C GLN A 58 13.76 1.49 1.09
N PHE A 59 13.37 1.53 -0.18
CA PHE A 59 14.24 1.99 -1.26
C PHE A 59 14.48 3.50 -1.24
N LEU A 60 13.71 4.25 -0.47
CA LEU A 60 13.94 5.69 -0.27
C LEU A 60 14.90 5.97 0.90
N GLN A 61 15.19 4.97 1.70
CA GLN A 61 16.06 5.12 2.87
C GLN A 61 17.47 4.63 2.54
N ASN A 62 18.45 5.35 3.03
CA ASN A 62 19.85 4.98 2.82
C ASN A 62 20.43 4.34 4.08
#